data_85f41110b12f6efc4b9904446f5be2c9
#
_entry.id   85f41110b12f6efc4b9904446f5be2c9
#
_cell.length_a   1.000
_cell.length_b   1.000
_cell.length_c   1.000
_cell.angle_alpha   90.00
_cell.angle_beta   90.00
_cell.angle_gamma   90.00
#
_symmetry.space_group_name_H-M   'P 1'
#
loop_
_entity.id
_entity.type
_entity.pdbx_description
1 polymer ?
#
loop_
_entity_poly.entity_id
_entity_poly.type
_entity_poly.pdbx_seq_one_letter_code
_entity_poly.pdbx_strand_id
1 'polypeptide(L)'
;MMFRGVSPIGPTPEQLMHWGANNAGSVLISGQWWRILTAMFVHVGVIHLATNMWCLWNLGLLAEPLMSSFGVVAVYVLTGAAGNLLSVFWNGWHYNVAAIAQQVPHQAFDPLAYFPPGAGASGAVFGIAGALIVLLKSPRLPVPPGELKRLRKSVIYFAAINLVIGFGISWPALSSRTGISIDNSAHLGGVLCGLLFATPMVPRIGNPRPVFTTRLQIAVWMIVGILVLFGFYISRVAG
;
A
#
# COMPACT_ATOMS: atom_id res chain seq x y z
N MET A 1 1.56 -6.46 19.20
CA MET A 1 2.72 -7.34 18.91
C MET A 1 3.73 -7.31 20.08
N MET A 2 4.42 -6.20 20.36
CA MET A 2 5.51 -6.11 21.35
C MET A 2 5.12 -6.58 22.75
N PHE A 3 3.94 -6.23 23.28
CA PHE A 3 3.44 -6.67 24.58
C PHE A 3 3.09 -8.17 24.66
N ARG A 4 3.23 -8.92 23.58
CA ARG A 4 3.01 -10.37 23.47
C ARG A 4 4.30 -11.13 23.11
N GLY A 5 5.48 -10.57 23.47
CA GLY A 5 6.77 -11.23 23.28
C GLY A 5 7.35 -11.18 21.86
N VAL A 6 6.81 -10.34 20.98
CA VAL A 6 7.38 -10.12 19.64
C VAL A 6 8.53 -9.12 19.74
N SER A 7 9.69 -9.46 19.15
CA SER A 7 10.85 -8.57 19.12
C SER A 7 10.50 -7.21 18.50
N PRO A 8 10.82 -6.08 19.16
CA PRO A 8 10.58 -4.75 18.60
C PRO A 8 11.54 -4.39 17.46
N ILE A 9 12.69 -5.06 17.36
CA ILE A 9 13.74 -4.73 16.36
C ILE A 9 13.61 -5.59 15.11
N GLY A 10 13.30 -6.89 15.27
CA GLY A 10 13.21 -7.85 14.17
C GLY A 10 12.25 -8.98 14.54
N PRO A 11 10.94 -8.84 14.30
CA PRO A 11 10.00 -9.95 14.41
C PRO A 11 10.32 -11.01 13.37
N THR A 12 10.11 -12.30 13.71
CA THR A 12 10.30 -13.38 12.76
C THR A 12 9.20 -13.42 11.71
N PRO A 13 9.42 -14.06 10.53
CA PRO A 13 8.38 -14.26 9.53
C PRO A 13 7.10 -14.90 10.09
N GLU A 14 7.22 -15.91 10.95
CA GLU A 14 6.10 -16.60 11.60
C GLU A 14 5.32 -15.65 12.51
N GLN A 15 6.02 -14.80 13.26
CA GLN A 15 5.40 -13.78 14.09
C GLN A 15 4.65 -12.76 13.24
N LEU A 16 5.23 -12.30 12.12
CA LEU A 16 4.55 -11.39 11.19
C LEU A 16 3.28 -12.04 10.62
N MET A 17 3.35 -13.30 10.19
CA MET A 17 2.22 -14.06 9.67
C MET A 17 1.11 -14.25 10.73
N HIS A 18 1.48 -14.56 11.96
CA HIS A 18 0.54 -14.69 13.08
C HIS A 18 -0.22 -13.38 13.33
N TRP A 19 0.43 -12.24 13.15
CA TRP A 19 -0.18 -10.92 13.35
C TRP A 19 -0.86 -10.35 12.11
N GLY A 20 -0.92 -11.09 11.01
CA GLY A 20 -1.70 -10.71 9.84
C GLY A 20 -0.93 -10.04 8.72
N ALA A 21 0.36 -10.31 8.60
CA ALA A 21 1.15 -9.92 7.42
C ALA A 21 0.57 -10.52 6.15
N ASN A 22 0.74 -9.82 5.02
CA ASN A 22 0.37 -10.28 3.70
C ASN A 22 1.28 -11.41 3.24
N ASN A 23 0.72 -12.35 2.47
CA ASN A 23 1.48 -13.45 1.87
C ASN A 23 0.67 -14.03 0.72
N ALA A 24 1.27 -14.15 -0.46
CA ALA A 24 0.56 -14.57 -1.65
C ALA A 24 -0.08 -15.96 -1.52
N GLY A 25 0.65 -16.94 -0.96
CA GLY A 25 0.12 -18.29 -0.76
C GLY A 25 -1.03 -18.32 0.25
N SER A 26 -0.91 -17.59 1.37
CA SER A 26 -1.98 -17.51 2.35
C SER A 26 -3.25 -16.87 1.77
N VAL A 27 -3.11 -15.87 0.90
CA VAL A 27 -4.28 -15.22 0.28
C VAL A 27 -4.87 -16.10 -0.82
N LEU A 28 -4.06 -16.60 -1.74
CA LEU A 28 -4.53 -17.26 -2.97
C LEU A 28 -4.84 -18.74 -2.78
N ILE A 29 -4.02 -19.47 -1.99
CA ILE A 29 -4.21 -20.91 -1.74
C ILE A 29 -5.08 -21.14 -0.49
N SER A 30 -4.78 -20.42 0.61
CA SER A 30 -5.51 -20.63 1.87
C SER A 30 -6.74 -19.72 2.05
N GLY A 31 -7.06 -18.85 1.09
CA GLY A 31 -8.24 -17.99 1.10
C GLY A 31 -8.25 -16.88 2.16
N GLN A 32 -7.09 -16.50 2.72
CA GLN A 32 -6.98 -15.55 3.83
C GLN A 32 -6.97 -14.09 3.33
N TRP A 33 -8.01 -13.67 2.61
CA TRP A 33 -8.15 -12.34 1.98
C TRP A 33 -8.12 -11.17 2.97
N TRP A 34 -8.47 -11.40 4.22
CA TRP A 34 -8.39 -10.39 5.28
C TRP A 34 -6.97 -9.82 5.49
N ARG A 35 -5.94 -10.57 5.08
CA ARG A 35 -4.53 -10.13 5.15
C ARG A 35 -4.26 -8.91 4.28
N ILE A 36 -5.02 -8.71 3.22
CA ILE A 36 -4.94 -7.51 2.37
C ILE A 36 -5.16 -6.23 3.19
N LEU A 37 -6.01 -6.28 4.22
CA LEU A 37 -6.27 -5.14 5.10
C LEU A 37 -5.36 -5.12 6.33
N THR A 38 -5.12 -6.25 6.97
CA THR A 38 -4.38 -6.28 8.23
C THR A 38 -2.89 -6.00 8.07
N ALA A 39 -2.29 -6.38 6.96
CA ALA A 39 -0.86 -6.22 6.71
C ALA A 39 -0.38 -4.75 6.79
N MET A 40 -1.24 -3.79 6.47
CA MET A 40 -0.89 -2.36 6.57
C MET A 40 -0.73 -1.87 8.02
N PHE A 41 -1.17 -2.65 9.02
CA PHE A 41 -1.04 -2.34 10.45
C PHE A 41 0.06 -3.17 11.14
N VAL A 42 0.64 -4.14 10.43
CA VAL A 42 1.77 -4.96 10.90
C VAL A 42 3.08 -4.35 10.41
N HIS A 43 4.12 -4.31 11.24
CA HIS A 43 5.41 -3.71 10.88
C HIS A 43 6.60 -4.61 11.24
N VAL A 44 7.64 -4.57 10.43
CA VAL A 44 8.86 -5.39 10.51
C VAL A 44 9.85 -4.86 11.58
N GLY A 45 9.36 -4.09 12.54
CA GLY A 45 10.13 -3.52 13.65
C GLY A 45 9.80 -2.06 13.90
N VAL A 46 10.32 -1.54 15.04
CA VAL A 46 10.00 -0.18 15.52
C VAL A 46 10.53 0.92 14.59
N ILE A 47 11.67 0.72 13.96
CA ILE A 47 12.25 1.71 13.02
C ILE A 47 11.35 1.81 11.79
N HIS A 48 10.90 0.67 11.24
CA HIS A 48 9.97 0.64 10.11
C HIS A 48 8.63 1.28 10.46
N LEU A 49 8.09 1.02 11.65
CA LEU A 49 6.90 1.70 12.14
C LEU A 49 7.11 3.22 12.26
N ALA A 50 8.20 3.65 12.90
CA ALA A 50 8.48 5.06 13.12
C ALA A 50 8.64 5.84 11.82
N THR A 51 9.34 5.28 10.83
CA THR A 51 9.49 5.91 9.51
C THR A 51 8.17 6.00 8.76
N ASN A 52 7.33 4.96 8.79
CA ASN A 52 5.98 5.01 8.21
C ASN A 52 5.11 6.06 8.89
N MET A 53 5.12 6.14 10.22
CA MET A 53 4.33 7.13 10.96
C MET A 53 4.83 8.55 10.71
N TRP A 54 6.13 8.76 10.62
CA TRP A 54 6.70 10.06 10.26
C TRP A 54 6.28 10.51 8.86
N CYS A 55 6.35 9.61 7.87
CA CYS A 55 5.89 9.90 6.51
C CYS A 55 4.37 10.15 6.48
N LEU A 56 3.58 9.32 7.15
CA LEU A 56 2.13 9.48 7.24
C LEU A 56 1.74 10.80 7.88
N TRP A 57 2.43 11.21 8.94
CA TRP A 57 2.22 12.49 9.61
C TRP A 57 2.45 13.67 8.65
N ASN A 58 3.61 13.71 7.98
CA ASN A 58 3.96 14.80 7.08
C ASN A 58 3.03 14.89 5.85
N LEU A 59 2.75 13.76 5.21
CA LEU A 59 1.83 13.71 4.07
C LEU A 59 0.38 13.94 4.51
N GLY A 60 -0.01 13.46 5.69
CA GLY A 60 -1.34 13.65 6.28
C GLY A 60 -1.65 15.11 6.54
N LEU A 61 -0.72 15.86 7.12
CA LEU A 61 -0.86 17.31 7.33
C LEU A 61 -1.11 18.08 6.03
N LEU A 62 -0.50 17.62 4.93
CA LEU A 62 -0.73 18.22 3.61
C LEU A 62 -2.04 17.73 2.96
N ALA A 63 -2.41 16.48 3.19
CA ALA A 63 -3.55 15.84 2.56
C ALA A 63 -4.89 16.21 3.21
N GLU A 64 -4.95 16.29 4.53
CA GLU A 64 -6.20 16.47 5.28
C GLU A 64 -6.96 17.77 4.91
N PRO A 65 -6.32 18.94 4.75
CA PRO A 65 -7.02 20.13 4.25
C PRO A 65 -7.61 19.96 2.85
N LEU A 66 -6.99 19.13 2.00
CA LEU A 66 -7.37 18.94 0.60
C LEU A 66 -8.46 17.89 0.41
N MET A 67 -8.50 16.84 1.26
CA MET A 67 -9.43 15.73 1.09
C MET A 67 -10.26 15.38 2.33
N SER A 68 -10.17 16.13 3.42
CA SER A 68 -10.77 15.89 4.74
C SER A 68 -10.16 14.67 5.47
N SER A 69 -10.41 14.57 6.80
CA SER A 69 -9.98 13.41 7.62
C SER A 69 -10.56 12.11 7.07
N PHE A 70 -11.84 12.08 6.68
CA PHE A 70 -12.46 10.91 6.06
C PHE A 70 -11.79 10.55 4.73
N GLY A 71 -11.46 11.53 3.89
CA GLY A 71 -10.75 11.31 2.63
C GLY A 71 -9.35 10.73 2.84
N VAL A 72 -8.62 11.20 3.86
CA VAL A 72 -7.31 10.66 4.24
C VAL A 72 -7.43 9.20 4.69
N VAL A 73 -8.40 8.87 5.55
CA VAL A 73 -8.65 7.50 5.99
C VAL A 73 -9.04 6.61 4.82
N ALA A 74 -9.94 7.08 3.95
CA ALA A 74 -10.38 6.33 2.77
C ALA A 74 -9.21 6.04 1.82
N VAL A 75 -8.40 7.06 1.50
CA VAL A 75 -7.22 6.87 0.64
C VAL A 75 -6.22 5.93 1.28
N TYR A 76 -5.96 6.06 2.58
CA TYR A 76 -5.06 5.18 3.32
C TYR A 76 -5.48 3.70 3.18
N VAL A 77 -6.73 3.40 3.52
CA VAL A 77 -7.24 2.02 3.52
C VAL A 77 -7.29 1.44 2.10
N LEU A 78 -7.84 2.19 1.15
CA LEU A 78 -8.03 1.70 -0.22
C LEU A 78 -6.69 1.53 -0.96
N THR A 79 -5.76 2.47 -0.79
CA THR A 79 -4.47 2.38 -1.48
C THR A 79 -3.52 1.38 -0.81
N GLY A 80 -3.63 1.20 0.51
CA GLY A 80 -2.93 0.13 1.21
C GLY A 80 -3.43 -1.26 0.76
N ALA A 81 -4.75 -1.43 0.62
CA ALA A 81 -5.32 -2.64 0.05
C ALA A 81 -4.89 -2.87 -1.40
N ALA A 82 -4.87 -1.83 -2.24
CA ALA A 82 -4.38 -1.91 -3.61
C ALA A 82 -2.91 -2.33 -3.69
N GLY A 83 -2.07 -1.77 -2.83
CA GLY A 83 -0.66 -2.15 -2.71
C GLY A 83 -0.52 -3.62 -2.37
N ASN A 84 -1.21 -4.08 -1.33
CA ASN A 84 -1.17 -5.47 -0.91
C ASN A 84 -1.72 -6.44 -1.97
N LEU A 85 -2.78 -6.05 -2.71
CA LEU A 85 -3.30 -6.85 -3.82
C LEU A 85 -2.29 -6.94 -4.97
N LEU A 86 -1.63 -5.84 -5.34
CA LEU A 86 -0.59 -5.87 -6.37
C LEU A 86 0.62 -6.71 -5.93
N SER A 87 0.98 -6.66 -4.65
CA SER A 87 2.01 -7.52 -4.07
C SER A 87 1.63 -9.01 -4.17
N VAL A 88 0.40 -9.36 -3.81
CA VAL A 88 -0.12 -10.74 -3.93
C VAL A 88 -0.08 -11.21 -5.38
N PHE A 89 -0.55 -10.38 -6.31
CA PHE A 89 -0.50 -10.70 -7.74
C PHE A 89 0.93 -10.90 -8.23
N TRP A 90 1.84 -9.96 -7.93
CA TRP A 90 3.24 -10.02 -8.36
C TRP A 90 3.97 -11.24 -7.80
N ASN A 91 3.85 -11.49 -6.50
CA ASN A 91 4.49 -12.63 -5.86
C ASN A 91 3.84 -13.96 -6.30
N GLY A 92 2.52 -14.02 -6.43
CA GLY A 92 1.81 -15.18 -6.95
C GLY A 92 2.26 -15.56 -8.36
N TRP A 93 2.42 -14.57 -9.23
CA TRP A 93 2.95 -14.76 -10.58
C TRP A 93 4.43 -15.19 -10.56
N HIS A 94 5.26 -14.45 -9.82
CA HIS A 94 6.71 -14.67 -9.79
C HIS A 94 7.11 -16.04 -9.26
N TYR A 95 6.43 -16.50 -8.20
CA TYR A 95 6.67 -17.82 -7.59
C TYR A 95 5.76 -18.92 -8.12
N ASN A 96 4.99 -18.65 -9.17
CA ASN A 96 4.09 -19.63 -9.84
C ASN A 96 3.14 -20.32 -8.86
N VAL A 97 2.30 -19.53 -8.19
CA VAL A 97 1.37 -20.00 -7.16
C VAL A 97 0.45 -21.13 -7.66
N ALA A 98 0.02 -21.09 -8.93
CA ALA A 98 -0.83 -22.11 -9.53
C ALA A 98 -0.17 -23.49 -9.57
N ALA A 99 1.13 -23.55 -9.93
CA ALA A 99 1.87 -24.81 -9.92
C ALA A 99 2.06 -25.37 -8.50
N ILE A 100 2.32 -24.47 -7.51
CA ILE A 100 2.42 -24.88 -6.10
C ILE A 100 1.10 -25.43 -5.60
N ALA A 101 -0.03 -24.78 -5.92
CA ALA A 101 -1.36 -25.21 -5.51
C ALA A 101 -1.74 -26.60 -6.06
N GLN A 102 -1.25 -26.94 -7.26
CA GLN A 102 -1.48 -28.26 -7.87
C GLN A 102 -0.58 -29.37 -7.29
N GLN A 103 0.64 -29.03 -6.85
CA GLN A 103 1.64 -30.02 -6.42
C GLN A 103 1.63 -30.28 -4.92
N VAL A 104 1.22 -29.31 -4.11
CA VAL A 104 1.28 -29.39 -2.65
C VAL A 104 -0.12 -29.60 -2.07
N PRO A 105 -0.38 -30.72 -1.37
CA PRO A 105 -1.65 -30.91 -0.69
C PRO A 105 -1.94 -29.78 0.30
N HIS A 106 -3.20 -29.35 0.36
CA HIS A 106 -3.63 -28.20 1.21
C HIS A 106 -3.20 -28.35 2.68
N GLN A 107 -3.23 -29.59 3.22
CA GLN A 107 -2.86 -29.89 4.60
C GLN A 107 -1.34 -29.77 4.86
N ALA A 108 -0.51 -29.92 3.82
CA ALA A 108 0.95 -29.84 3.88
C ALA A 108 1.50 -28.47 3.42
N PHE A 109 0.62 -27.54 3.05
CA PHE A 109 1.05 -26.26 2.51
C PHE A 109 1.52 -25.31 3.61
N ASP A 110 2.83 -25.01 3.61
CA ASP A 110 3.42 -23.95 4.42
C ASP A 110 3.65 -22.70 3.54
N PRO A 111 2.91 -21.61 3.75
CA PRO A 111 3.07 -20.39 2.96
C PRO A 111 4.46 -19.79 3.02
N LEU A 112 5.15 -19.90 4.16
CA LEU A 112 6.48 -19.31 4.35
C LEU A 112 7.59 -20.05 3.62
N ALA A 113 7.38 -21.33 3.28
CA ALA A 113 8.32 -22.09 2.47
C ALA A 113 8.42 -21.57 1.02
N TYR A 114 7.38 -20.87 0.54
CA TYR A 114 7.28 -20.47 -0.86
C TYR A 114 7.21 -18.94 -1.06
N PHE A 115 6.62 -18.21 -0.10
CA PHE A 115 6.32 -16.79 -0.28
C PHE A 115 6.79 -15.94 0.90
N PRO A 116 7.51 -14.85 0.67
CA PRO A 116 7.89 -13.94 1.75
C PRO A 116 6.67 -13.20 2.31
N PRO A 117 6.64 -12.91 3.63
CA PRO A 117 5.60 -12.10 4.22
C PRO A 117 5.83 -10.61 3.91
N GLY A 118 4.75 -9.90 3.55
CA GLY A 118 4.72 -8.45 3.37
C GLY A 118 4.01 -7.75 4.53
N ALA A 119 4.58 -6.69 5.06
CA ALA A 119 3.99 -5.94 6.17
C ALA A 119 4.43 -4.46 6.14
N GLY A 120 3.52 -3.56 6.45
CA GLY A 120 3.80 -2.13 6.58
C GLY A 120 2.71 -1.23 6.02
N ALA A 121 2.64 -0.02 6.55
CA ALA A 121 1.75 1.05 6.09
C ALA A 121 2.23 1.71 4.79
N SER A 122 3.40 1.35 4.29
CA SER A 122 4.08 2.09 3.22
C SER A 122 3.26 2.15 1.92
N GLY A 123 2.58 1.09 1.51
CA GLY A 123 1.67 1.12 0.36
C GLY A 123 0.60 2.21 0.49
N ALA A 124 0.00 2.36 1.67
CA ALA A 124 -0.98 3.40 1.97
C ALA A 124 -0.35 4.81 1.98
N VAL A 125 0.85 4.95 2.55
CA VAL A 125 1.61 6.22 2.56
C VAL A 125 1.94 6.67 1.14
N PHE A 126 2.39 5.75 0.29
CA PHE A 126 2.62 6.00 -1.14
C PHE A 126 1.32 6.35 -1.88
N GLY A 127 0.20 5.76 -1.47
CA GLY A 127 -1.12 6.11 -2.00
C GLY A 127 -1.54 7.54 -1.68
N ILE A 128 -1.31 8.01 -0.46
CA ILE A 128 -1.54 9.42 -0.10
C ILE A 128 -0.64 10.33 -0.95
N ALA A 129 0.63 9.96 -1.15
CA ALA A 129 1.53 10.71 -2.03
C ALA A 129 0.99 10.76 -3.47
N GLY A 130 0.51 9.64 -4.03
CA GLY A 130 -0.14 9.58 -5.35
C GLY A 130 -1.34 10.52 -5.45
N ALA A 131 -2.23 10.52 -4.47
CA ALA A 131 -3.38 11.41 -4.42
C ALA A 131 -2.96 12.89 -4.37
N LEU A 132 -1.98 13.24 -3.56
CA LEU A 132 -1.43 14.60 -3.46
C LEU A 132 -0.83 15.10 -4.77
N ILE A 133 -0.15 14.25 -5.53
CA ILE A 133 0.42 14.60 -6.85
C ILE A 133 -0.67 15.10 -7.79
N VAL A 134 -1.88 14.56 -7.73
CA VAL A 134 -3.02 15.00 -8.54
C VAL A 134 -3.69 16.24 -7.95
N LEU A 135 -4.04 16.23 -6.67
CA LEU A 135 -4.80 17.32 -6.03
C LEU A 135 -4.04 18.65 -5.99
N LEU A 136 -2.70 18.61 -5.85
CA LEU A 136 -1.85 19.80 -5.89
C LEU A 136 -1.73 20.45 -7.29
N LYS A 137 -2.35 19.87 -8.32
CA LYS A 137 -2.49 20.51 -9.65
C LYS A 137 -3.69 21.46 -9.72
N SER A 138 -4.61 21.42 -8.76
CA SER A 138 -5.85 22.15 -8.86
C SER A 138 -5.63 23.68 -8.89
N PRO A 139 -6.13 24.38 -9.92
CA PRO A 139 -6.02 25.84 -10.01
C PRO A 139 -6.93 26.58 -9.01
N ARG A 140 -7.81 25.87 -8.31
CA ARG A 140 -8.78 26.45 -7.35
C ARG A 140 -8.22 26.54 -5.94
N LEU A 141 -7.02 26.03 -5.70
CA LEU A 141 -6.39 26.17 -4.39
C LEU A 141 -5.94 27.64 -4.20
N PRO A 142 -6.25 28.26 -3.04
CA PRO A 142 -5.86 29.64 -2.74
C PRO A 142 -4.38 29.71 -2.30
N VAL A 143 -3.49 29.15 -3.12
CA VAL A 143 -2.05 29.10 -2.89
C VAL A 143 -1.35 29.51 -4.19
N PRO A 144 -0.29 30.31 -4.15
CA PRO A 144 0.45 30.69 -5.34
C PRO A 144 0.88 29.48 -6.19
N PRO A 145 0.71 29.51 -7.54
CA PRO A 145 1.01 28.38 -8.40
C PRO A 145 2.46 27.87 -8.26
N GLY A 146 3.41 28.76 -7.96
CA GLY A 146 4.81 28.40 -7.72
C GLY A 146 4.99 27.49 -6.49
N GLU A 147 4.28 27.78 -5.42
CA GLU A 147 4.31 26.99 -4.19
C GLU A 147 3.63 25.62 -4.38
N LEU A 148 2.49 25.57 -5.06
CA LEU A 148 1.83 24.31 -5.42
C LEU A 148 2.75 23.41 -6.26
N LYS A 149 3.46 24.00 -7.24
CA LYS A 149 4.43 23.29 -8.05
C LYS A 149 5.59 22.76 -7.23
N ARG A 150 6.08 23.56 -6.25
CA ARG A 150 7.17 23.17 -5.34
C ARG A 150 6.74 22.02 -4.43
N LEU A 151 5.59 22.12 -3.77
CA LEU A 151 5.03 21.07 -2.92
C LEU A 151 4.82 19.77 -3.69
N ARG A 152 4.23 19.86 -4.88
CA ARG A 152 4.02 18.69 -5.73
C ARG A 152 5.34 18.05 -6.16
N LYS A 153 6.38 18.81 -6.52
CA LYS A 153 7.70 18.28 -6.82
C LYS A 153 8.30 17.54 -5.61
N SER A 154 8.16 18.09 -4.41
CA SER A 154 8.63 17.44 -3.19
C SER A 154 7.97 16.09 -2.96
N VAL A 155 6.64 15.98 -3.18
CA VAL A 155 5.91 14.70 -3.06
C VAL A 155 6.36 13.71 -4.15
N ILE A 156 6.59 14.17 -5.39
CA ILE A 156 7.10 13.32 -6.47
C ILE A 156 8.50 12.80 -6.13
N TYR A 157 9.38 13.67 -5.65
CA TYR A 157 10.74 13.26 -5.26
C TYR A 157 10.71 12.30 -4.08
N PHE A 158 9.84 12.53 -3.08
CA PHE A 158 9.63 11.59 -1.99
C PHE A 158 9.28 10.20 -2.53
N ALA A 159 8.27 10.09 -3.39
CA ALA A 159 7.84 8.81 -3.95
C ALA A 159 8.94 8.17 -4.81
N ALA A 160 9.54 8.93 -5.72
CA ALA A 160 10.56 8.41 -6.64
C ALA A 160 11.82 7.94 -5.92
N ILE A 161 12.35 8.72 -4.98
CA ILE A 161 13.56 8.37 -4.23
C ILE A 161 13.33 7.11 -3.39
N ASN A 162 12.17 7.03 -2.70
CA ASN A 162 11.89 5.86 -1.87
C ASN A 162 11.66 4.59 -2.72
N LEU A 163 11.07 4.70 -3.92
CA LEU A 163 10.98 3.57 -4.86
C LEU A 163 12.37 3.12 -5.32
N VAL A 164 13.25 4.08 -5.72
CA VAL A 164 14.62 3.76 -6.15
C VAL A 164 15.41 3.09 -5.01
N ILE A 165 15.34 3.62 -3.79
CA ILE A 165 15.97 3.02 -2.61
C ILE A 165 15.41 1.61 -2.38
N GLY A 166 14.09 1.44 -2.46
CA GLY A 166 13.43 0.15 -2.32
C GLY A 166 13.92 -0.89 -3.34
N PHE A 167 14.06 -0.49 -4.61
CA PHE A 167 14.66 -1.35 -5.64
C PHE A 167 16.11 -1.71 -5.33
N GLY A 168 16.91 -0.72 -4.89
CA GLY A 168 18.32 -0.95 -4.55
C GLY A 168 18.49 -1.92 -3.38
N ILE A 169 17.72 -1.75 -2.30
CA ILE A 169 17.77 -2.64 -1.12
C ILE A 169 17.27 -4.03 -1.46
N SER A 170 16.24 -4.16 -2.29
CA SER A 170 15.67 -5.46 -2.70
C SER A 170 16.45 -6.13 -3.82
N TRP A 171 17.54 -5.53 -4.30
CA TRP A 171 18.40 -6.18 -5.29
C TRP A 171 18.98 -7.49 -4.72
N PRO A 172 18.94 -8.62 -5.46
CA PRO A 172 19.29 -9.93 -4.92
C PRO A 172 20.65 -9.99 -4.22
N ALA A 173 21.67 -9.30 -4.74
CA ALA A 173 23.01 -9.26 -4.15
C ALA A 173 23.06 -8.52 -2.79
N LEU A 174 22.13 -7.62 -2.51
CA LEU A 174 22.07 -6.88 -1.26
C LEU A 174 21.08 -7.53 -0.29
N SER A 175 19.90 -7.91 -0.76
CA SER A 175 18.86 -8.54 0.07
C SER A 175 19.32 -9.89 0.65
N SER A 176 20.08 -10.68 -0.10
CA SER A 176 20.68 -11.92 0.41
C SER A 176 21.72 -11.72 1.51
N ARG A 177 22.40 -10.55 1.53
CA ARG A 177 23.39 -10.21 2.56
C ARG A 177 22.76 -9.58 3.81
N THR A 178 21.71 -8.80 3.64
CA THR A 178 21.09 -8.02 4.72
C THR A 178 19.87 -8.68 5.31
N GLY A 179 19.25 -9.63 4.61
CA GLY A 179 17.95 -10.21 4.97
C GLY A 179 16.78 -9.22 4.84
N ILE A 180 17.04 -8.01 4.30
CA ILE A 180 16.03 -6.95 4.14
C ILE A 180 15.55 -6.94 2.70
N SER A 181 14.22 -6.95 2.53
CA SER A 181 13.56 -6.77 1.23
C SER A 181 12.42 -5.77 1.39
N ILE A 182 12.30 -4.86 0.42
CA ILE A 182 11.22 -3.88 0.36
C ILE A 182 10.27 -4.28 -0.75
N ASP A 183 8.99 -4.39 -0.42
CA ASP A 183 7.94 -4.74 -1.38
C ASP A 183 7.57 -3.53 -2.27
N ASN A 184 8.35 -3.34 -3.34
CA ASN A 184 8.10 -2.28 -4.30
C ASN A 184 6.80 -2.44 -5.09
N SER A 185 6.28 -3.66 -5.23
CA SER A 185 4.98 -3.89 -5.86
C SER A 185 3.85 -3.30 -5.02
N ALA A 186 3.94 -3.44 -3.68
CA ALA A 186 3.00 -2.78 -2.77
C ALA A 186 3.09 -1.24 -2.86
N HIS A 187 4.29 -0.68 -2.93
CA HIS A 187 4.49 0.77 -3.10
C HIS A 187 3.90 1.27 -4.42
N LEU A 188 4.19 0.59 -5.52
CA LEU A 188 3.69 0.93 -6.85
C LEU A 188 2.16 0.86 -6.90
N GLY A 189 1.57 -0.22 -6.37
CA GLY A 189 0.12 -0.38 -6.27
C GLY A 189 -0.54 0.75 -5.49
N GLY A 190 0.07 1.14 -4.36
CA GLY A 190 -0.37 2.29 -3.57
C GLY A 190 -0.36 3.59 -4.37
N VAL A 191 0.78 3.95 -4.99
CA VAL A 191 0.89 5.17 -5.82
C VAL A 191 -0.15 5.20 -6.93
N LEU A 192 -0.24 4.13 -7.72
CA LEU A 192 -1.16 4.04 -8.86
C LEU A 192 -2.63 4.20 -8.41
N CYS A 193 -3.01 3.51 -7.33
CA CYS A 193 -4.33 3.64 -6.76
C CYS A 193 -4.60 5.06 -6.23
N GLY A 194 -3.63 5.70 -5.59
CA GLY A 194 -3.75 7.08 -5.12
C GLY A 194 -3.92 8.10 -6.26
N LEU A 195 -3.18 7.93 -7.35
CA LEU A 195 -3.36 8.72 -8.57
C LEU A 195 -4.79 8.55 -9.12
N LEU A 196 -5.28 7.31 -9.23
CA LEU A 196 -6.63 7.00 -9.71
C LEU A 196 -7.71 7.55 -8.77
N PHE A 197 -7.56 7.37 -7.44
CA PHE A 197 -8.48 7.88 -6.44
C PHE A 197 -8.70 9.38 -6.57
N ALA A 198 -7.63 10.14 -6.77
CA ALA A 198 -7.70 11.59 -6.85
C ALA A 198 -8.18 12.12 -8.22
N THR A 199 -8.18 11.30 -9.27
CA THR A 199 -8.56 11.72 -10.64
C THR A 199 -9.99 12.32 -10.71
N PRO A 200 -11.04 11.70 -10.15
CA PRO A 200 -12.38 12.29 -10.13
C PRO A 200 -12.54 13.37 -9.05
N MET A 201 -11.62 13.48 -8.09
CA MET A 201 -11.75 14.39 -6.96
C MET A 201 -11.42 15.83 -7.32
N VAL A 202 -12.01 16.73 -6.56
CA VAL A 202 -11.59 18.13 -6.43
C VAL A 202 -11.10 18.32 -4.99
N PRO A 203 -10.12 19.21 -4.74
CA PRO A 203 -9.71 19.49 -3.37
C PRO A 203 -10.87 20.12 -2.58
N ARG A 204 -10.93 19.83 -1.27
CA ARG A 204 -11.94 20.41 -0.36
C ARG A 204 -11.86 21.94 -0.34
N ILE A 205 -10.63 22.46 -0.26
CA ILE A 205 -10.38 23.90 -0.27
C ILE A 205 -10.63 24.44 -1.67
N GLY A 206 -11.39 25.55 -1.75
CA GLY A 206 -11.72 26.24 -3.00
C GLY A 206 -12.89 25.63 -3.79
N ASN A 207 -13.58 24.63 -3.25
CA ASN A 207 -14.75 24.02 -3.90
C ASN A 207 -15.97 23.99 -2.97
N PRO A 208 -17.22 24.08 -3.53
CA PRO A 208 -18.43 23.89 -2.76
C PRO A 208 -18.48 22.51 -2.10
N ARG A 209 -18.94 22.47 -0.84
CA ARG A 209 -19.01 21.21 -0.06
C ARG A 209 -19.78 20.08 -0.76
N PRO A 210 -20.94 20.31 -1.41
CA PRO A 210 -21.64 19.24 -2.12
C PRO A 210 -20.82 18.63 -3.26
N VAL A 211 -20.15 19.47 -4.05
CA VAL A 211 -19.30 19.03 -5.17
C VAL A 211 -18.16 18.16 -4.67
N PHE A 212 -17.48 18.60 -3.62
CA PHE A 212 -16.41 17.81 -2.98
C PHE A 212 -16.93 16.46 -2.50
N THR A 213 -18.05 16.43 -1.74
CA THR A 213 -18.61 15.20 -1.17
C THR A 213 -18.98 14.19 -2.25
N THR A 214 -19.68 14.64 -3.31
CA THR A 214 -20.05 13.78 -4.44
C THR A 214 -18.81 13.20 -5.12
N ARG A 215 -17.79 14.02 -5.38
CA ARG A 215 -16.55 13.55 -6.02
C ARG A 215 -15.78 12.57 -5.15
N LEU A 216 -15.74 12.80 -3.84
CA LEU A 216 -15.14 11.86 -2.90
C LEU A 216 -15.85 10.51 -2.89
N GLN A 217 -17.20 10.50 -2.89
CA GLN A 217 -17.99 9.28 -2.98
C GLN A 217 -17.72 8.53 -4.29
N ILE A 218 -17.68 9.23 -5.42
CA ILE A 218 -17.33 8.64 -6.71
C ILE A 218 -15.94 7.99 -6.64
N ALA A 219 -14.94 8.69 -6.10
CA ALA A 219 -13.59 8.17 -5.95
C ALA A 219 -13.56 6.89 -5.10
N VAL A 220 -14.23 6.89 -3.94
CA VAL A 220 -14.29 5.72 -3.05
C VAL A 220 -14.91 4.52 -3.76
N TRP A 221 -16.12 4.68 -4.32
CA TRP A 221 -16.81 3.55 -4.96
C TRP A 221 -16.14 3.05 -6.23
N MET A 222 -15.52 3.95 -7.01
CA MET A 222 -14.73 3.59 -8.18
C MET A 222 -13.56 2.69 -7.76
N ILE A 223 -12.80 3.09 -6.73
CA ILE A 223 -11.66 2.28 -6.27
C ILE A 223 -12.13 0.97 -5.65
N VAL A 224 -13.19 0.97 -4.82
CA VAL A 224 -13.75 -0.27 -4.27
C VAL A 224 -14.11 -1.24 -5.41
N GLY A 225 -14.79 -0.77 -6.44
CA GLY A 225 -15.13 -1.60 -7.62
C GLY A 225 -13.89 -2.17 -8.31
N ILE A 226 -12.87 -1.34 -8.54
CA ILE A 226 -11.60 -1.79 -9.15
C ILE A 226 -10.91 -2.85 -8.29
N LEU A 227 -10.84 -2.65 -6.97
CA LEU A 227 -10.19 -3.61 -6.06
C LEU A 227 -10.93 -4.95 -6.00
N VAL A 228 -12.26 -4.93 -5.97
CA VAL A 228 -13.07 -6.15 -6.00
C VAL A 228 -12.88 -6.91 -7.31
N LEU A 229 -12.92 -6.21 -8.45
CA LEU A 229 -12.71 -6.83 -9.76
C LEU A 229 -11.28 -7.38 -9.90
N PHE A 230 -10.29 -6.64 -9.43
CA PHE A 230 -8.89 -7.09 -9.46
C PHE A 230 -8.68 -8.28 -8.52
N GLY A 231 -9.23 -8.26 -7.30
CA GLY A 231 -9.19 -9.40 -6.38
C GLY A 231 -9.85 -10.65 -6.99
N PHE A 232 -11.02 -10.48 -7.62
CA PHE A 232 -11.68 -11.58 -8.33
C PHE A 232 -10.84 -12.12 -9.50
N TYR A 233 -10.23 -11.23 -10.29
CA TYR A 233 -9.33 -11.63 -11.38
C TYR A 233 -8.15 -12.46 -10.86
N ILE A 234 -7.45 -12.00 -9.82
CA ILE A 234 -6.29 -12.73 -9.27
C ILE A 234 -6.72 -14.09 -8.68
N SER A 235 -7.88 -14.17 -8.04
CA SER A 235 -8.38 -15.46 -7.51
C SER A 235 -8.64 -16.50 -8.61
N ARG A 236 -8.96 -16.05 -9.83
CA ARG A 236 -9.19 -16.94 -10.98
C ARG A 236 -7.92 -17.37 -11.70
N VAL A 237 -6.89 -16.51 -11.67
CA VAL A 237 -5.58 -16.81 -12.29
C VAL A 237 -4.75 -17.75 -11.41
N ALA A 238 -5.00 -17.75 -10.10
CA ALA A 238 -4.26 -18.55 -9.11
C ALA A 238 -4.90 -19.92 -8.82
N GLY A 239 -6.14 -20.14 -9.22
CA GLY A 239 -6.89 -21.41 -9.10
C GLY A 239 -7.08 -22.09 -10.43
#